data_2d8539b79cfbb7ad19a054e7dd4b6292
#
_entry.id   2d8539b79cfbb7ad19a054e7dd4b6292
#
_cell.length_a   1.000
_cell.length_b   1.000
_cell.length_c   1.000
_cell.angle_alpha   90.00
_cell.angle_beta   90.00
_cell.angle_gamma   90.00
#
_symmetry.space_group_name_H-M   'P 1'
#
loop_
_entity.id
_entity.type
_entity.pdbx_description
1 polymer ?
#
loop_
_entity_poly.entity_id
_entity_poly.type
_entity_poly.pdbx_seq_one_letter_code
_entity_poly.pdbx_strand_id
1 'polypeptide(L)'
;MKKLISLVSLFCLSVFLPLSVMGEPIDREAVVKRHRVCTTGTLLKSPAQVGNGKFAFGMDITGLQTFVAFNTLSDWSWHSFPLPEGMRAEDYRPVAVETHGKKIAYELRNPDQPELSEWLTKNPHRYNLGRIGFRLLREDGTEAREIDLGNARQEIDLWTGVVYSRFELNRKEVKVRTVCHPDKDMIGVSIESELLNDGNMSIYLD
;
A
#
# COMPACT_ATOMS: atom_id res chain seq x y z
N MET A 1 39.01 -67.88 21.80
CA MET A 1 38.07 -66.79 22.25
C MET A 1 38.51 -65.37 21.92
N LYS A 2 39.39 -65.13 20.95
CA LYS A 2 39.85 -63.72 20.57
C LYS A 2 39.41 -63.24 19.18
N LYS A 3 38.64 -64.03 18.43
CA LYS A 3 38.19 -63.68 17.09
C LYS A 3 36.70 -63.37 16.99
N LEU A 4 35.92 -63.41 18.06
CA LEU A 4 34.50 -63.18 18.07
C LEU A 4 34.12 -61.71 18.50
N ILE A 5 35.09 -61.04 19.12
CA ILE A 5 34.85 -59.62 19.62
C ILE A 5 35.09 -58.59 18.57
N SER A 6 35.79 -58.87 17.47
CA SER A 6 36.12 -57.95 16.41
C SER A 6 34.98 -57.71 15.38
N LEU A 7 33.98 -58.63 15.32
CA LEU A 7 32.88 -58.50 14.34
C LEU A 7 31.68 -57.76 14.87
N VAL A 8 31.52 -57.62 16.18
CA VAL A 8 30.40 -56.89 16.79
C VAL A 8 30.65 -55.37 16.86
N SER A 9 31.94 -54.97 16.85
CA SER A 9 32.30 -53.55 16.90
C SER A 9 32.16 -52.80 15.56
N LEU A 10 32.04 -53.52 14.42
CA LEU A 10 31.94 -52.93 13.09
C LEU A 10 30.49 -52.71 12.64
N PHE A 11 29.51 -53.28 13.37
CA PHE A 11 28.10 -53.21 13.01
C PHE A 11 27.34 -52.05 13.68
N CYS A 12 27.94 -51.38 14.67
CA CYS A 12 27.30 -50.25 15.36
C CYS A 12 27.65 -48.85 14.80
N LEU A 13 28.50 -48.77 13.75
CA LEU A 13 28.96 -47.47 13.22
C LEU A 13 28.23 -46.98 11.94
N SER A 14 27.20 -47.69 11.51
CA SER A 14 26.53 -47.39 10.21
C SER A 14 25.10 -46.87 10.30
N VAL A 15 24.63 -46.38 11.46
CA VAL A 15 23.21 -45.90 11.61
C VAL A 15 23.10 -44.46 12.09
N PHE A 16 24.08 -43.63 11.83
CA PHE A 16 23.89 -42.17 11.92
C PHE A 16 24.07 -41.51 10.53
N LEU A 17 23.24 -41.91 9.59
CA LEU A 17 22.95 -41.01 8.47
C LEU A 17 22.05 -39.90 9.03
N PRO A 18 22.47 -38.62 9.02
CA PRO A 18 21.54 -37.56 9.30
C PRO A 18 20.45 -37.60 8.20
N LEU A 19 19.24 -37.99 8.56
CA LEU A 19 18.08 -37.66 7.75
C LEU A 19 18.03 -36.16 7.71
N SER A 20 18.63 -35.59 6.68
CA SER A 20 18.37 -34.21 6.29
C SER A 20 16.89 -34.18 5.91
N VAL A 21 16.04 -33.79 6.85
CA VAL A 21 14.67 -33.42 6.56
C VAL A 21 14.78 -32.14 5.73
N MET A 22 15.00 -32.31 4.43
CA MET A 22 14.84 -31.23 3.47
C MET A 22 13.33 -30.97 3.38
N GLY A 23 12.84 -30.06 4.22
CA GLY A 23 11.48 -29.54 4.06
C GLY A 23 11.33 -29.02 2.63
N GLU A 24 10.20 -29.29 2.02
CA GLU A 24 9.91 -28.72 0.71
C GLU A 24 10.05 -27.18 0.75
N PRO A 25 10.67 -26.58 -0.26
CA PRO A 25 10.78 -25.12 -0.34
C PRO A 25 9.39 -24.50 -0.29
N ILE A 26 9.22 -23.49 0.55
CA ILE A 26 7.95 -22.79 0.67
C ILE A 26 7.66 -22.07 -0.67
N ASP A 27 6.54 -22.39 -1.29
CA ASP A 27 6.01 -21.64 -2.43
C ASP A 27 5.49 -20.27 -1.94
N ARG A 28 6.37 -19.28 -1.99
CA ARG A 28 6.09 -17.93 -1.51
C ARG A 28 5.00 -17.24 -2.33
N GLU A 29 4.94 -17.48 -3.63
CA GLU A 29 3.92 -16.91 -4.50
C GLU A 29 2.53 -17.43 -4.12
N ALA A 30 2.38 -18.73 -3.94
CA ALA A 30 1.13 -19.33 -3.50
C ALA A 30 0.71 -18.83 -2.11
N VAL A 31 1.66 -18.60 -1.19
CA VAL A 31 1.39 -18.00 0.12
C VAL A 31 0.84 -16.59 -0.02
N VAL A 32 1.51 -15.72 -0.79
CA VAL A 32 1.09 -14.32 -0.99
C VAL A 32 -0.26 -14.25 -1.69
N LYS A 33 -0.47 -15.05 -2.73
CA LYS A 33 -1.74 -15.07 -3.50
C LYS A 33 -2.96 -15.50 -2.69
N ARG A 34 -2.79 -16.23 -1.59
CA ARG A 34 -3.88 -16.55 -0.64
C ARG A 34 -4.40 -15.34 0.13
N HIS A 35 -3.61 -14.29 0.24
CA HIS A 35 -3.91 -13.08 1.01
C HIS A 35 -4.31 -11.90 0.12
N ARG A 36 -5.04 -12.17 -0.95
CA ARG A 36 -5.54 -11.12 -1.85
C ARG A 36 -6.39 -10.10 -1.09
N VAL A 37 -6.17 -8.84 -1.41
CA VAL A 37 -7.03 -7.76 -0.92
C VAL A 37 -8.07 -7.47 -1.99
N CYS A 38 -9.35 -7.65 -1.63
CA CYS A 38 -10.48 -7.39 -2.54
C CYS A 38 -11.45 -6.44 -1.85
N THR A 39 -11.96 -5.45 -2.60
CA THR A 39 -13.00 -4.52 -2.13
C THR A 39 -14.04 -4.27 -3.22
N THR A 40 -15.23 -3.85 -2.81
CA THR A 40 -16.34 -3.47 -3.71
C THR A 40 -16.70 -1.99 -3.61
N GLY A 41 -15.92 -1.20 -2.90
CA GLY A 41 -16.07 0.25 -2.73
C GLY A 41 -14.78 0.88 -2.24
N THR A 42 -14.73 2.20 -2.29
CA THR A 42 -13.58 2.98 -1.85
C THR A 42 -13.44 2.94 -0.33
N LEU A 43 -12.27 2.53 0.15
CA LEU A 43 -11.91 2.51 1.57
C LEU A 43 -11.17 3.79 1.93
N LEU A 44 -11.88 4.79 2.47
CA LEU A 44 -11.32 6.12 2.77
C LEU A 44 -10.13 6.10 3.74
N LYS A 45 -10.11 5.16 4.69
CA LYS A 45 -9.03 5.04 5.69
C LYS A 45 -7.92 4.06 5.31
N SER A 46 -8.13 3.29 4.24
CA SER A 46 -7.21 2.26 3.79
C SER A 46 -7.33 2.10 2.28
N PRO A 47 -6.98 3.14 1.51
CA PRO A 47 -7.09 3.10 0.05
C PRO A 47 -6.18 2.04 -0.55
N ALA A 48 -6.57 1.51 -1.71
CA ALA A 48 -5.64 0.78 -2.55
C ALA A 48 -4.50 1.71 -2.97
N GLN A 49 -3.28 1.18 -3.05
CA GLN A 49 -2.13 1.99 -3.45
C GLN A 49 -1.09 1.14 -4.17
N VAL A 50 -0.35 1.77 -5.05
CA VAL A 50 0.84 1.23 -5.68
C VAL A 50 2.03 2.12 -5.36
N GLY A 51 3.23 1.54 -5.31
CA GLY A 51 4.43 2.29 -4.99
C GLY A 51 5.69 1.44 -5.10
N ASN A 52 6.86 2.08 -5.02
CA ASN A 52 8.17 1.45 -5.14
C ASN A 52 9.09 1.72 -3.93
N GLY A 53 8.52 2.22 -2.82
CA GLY A 53 9.26 2.60 -1.62
C GLY A 53 9.72 4.06 -1.59
N LYS A 54 9.82 4.73 -2.75
CA LYS A 54 10.12 6.16 -2.89
C LYS A 54 8.93 6.96 -3.35
N PHE A 55 8.13 6.37 -4.21
CA PHE A 55 6.91 6.93 -4.78
C PHE A 55 5.70 6.11 -4.34
N ALA A 56 4.56 6.78 -4.14
CA ALA A 56 3.28 6.15 -3.80
C ALA A 56 2.12 6.88 -4.46
N PHE A 57 1.17 6.10 -4.97
CA PHE A 57 -0.06 6.58 -5.58
C PHE A 57 -1.25 5.85 -4.96
N GLY A 58 -2.05 6.59 -4.19
CA GLY A 58 -3.31 6.09 -3.63
C GLY A 58 -4.44 6.23 -4.63
N MET A 59 -5.40 5.30 -4.62
CA MET A 59 -6.49 5.27 -5.59
C MET A 59 -7.83 4.85 -4.95
N ASP A 60 -8.91 5.27 -5.56
CA ASP A 60 -10.26 4.82 -5.23
C ASP A 60 -10.65 3.54 -6.00
N ILE A 61 -11.90 3.13 -5.91
CA ILE A 61 -12.41 1.90 -6.53
C ILE A 61 -12.23 1.87 -8.05
N THR A 62 -12.07 3.02 -8.70
CA THR A 62 -11.89 3.09 -10.15
C THR A 62 -10.48 2.72 -10.63
N GLY A 63 -9.52 2.60 -9.70
CA GLY A 63 -8.11 2.37 -10.01
C GLY A 63 -7.32 3.66 -10.28
N LEU A 64 -7.96 4.80 -10.16
CA LEU A 64 -7.37 6.15 -10.18
C LEU A 64 -7.92 6.97 -9.00
N GLN A 65 -7.87 8.30 -9.09
CA GLN A 65 -8.35 9.24 -8.05
C GLN A 65 -9.60 9.98 -8.55
N THR A 66 -10.60 9.21 -8.96
CA THR A 66 -11.81 9.75 -9.61
C THR A 66 -12.72 10.47 -8.63
N PHE A 67 -13.12 9.79 -7.58
CA PHE A 67 -14.09 10.28 -6.59
C PHE A 67 -13.42 10.84 -5.34
N VAL A 68 -12.24 10.30 -4.99
CA VAL A 68 -11.49 10.69 -3.80
C VAL A 68 -10.09 11.14 -4.19
N ALA A 69 -9.74 12.35 -3.74
CA ALA A 69 -8.41 12.91 -3.92
C ALA A 69 -7.43 12.26 -2.92
N PHE A 70 -7.01 11.01 -3.20
CA PHE A 70 -5.90 10.40 -2.49
C PHE A 70 -4.57 11.04 -2.91
N ASN A 71 -3.53 10.79 -2.13
CA ASN A 71 -2.23 11.41 -2.37
C ASN A 71 -1.41 10.69 -3.44
N THR A 72 -0.67 11.51 -4.20
CA THR A 72 0.46 11.10 -5.04
C THR A 72 1.71 11.70 -4.42
N LEU A 73 2.58 10.86 -3.86
CA LEU A 73 3.71 11.30 -3.04
C LEU A 73 5.04 10.74 -3.57
N SER A 74 6.10 11.54 -3.42
CA SER A 74 7.46 11.07 -3.64
C SER A 74 8.37 11.44 -2.47
N ASP A 75 9.50 10.73 -2.34
CA ASP A 75 10.47 10.95 -1.27
C ASP A 75 11.16 12.33 -1.37
N TRP A 76 11.30 12.88 -2.57
CA TRP A 76 11.90 14.20 -2.81
C TRP A 76 10.92 15.36 -2.61
N SER A 77 9.60 15.13 -2.62
CA SER A 77 8.57 16.19 -2.58
C SER A 77 8.18 16.54 -1.14
N TRP A 78 9.12 17.00 -0.35
CA TRP A 78 8.87 17.38 1.04
C TRP A 78 9.34 18.79 1.35
N HIS A 79 8.77 19.37 2.40
CA HIS A 79 9.21 20.63 3.00
C HIS A 79 8.97 20.64 4.51
N SER A 80 9.54 21.60 5.19
CA SER A 80 9.23 21.92 6.60
C SER A 80 8.74 23.34 6.71
N PHE A 81 7.68 23.53 7.51
CA PHE A 81 7.28 24.85 7.94
C PHE A 81 8.32 25.44 8.90
N PRO A 82 8.48 26.77 8.95
CA PRO A 82 9.33 27.38 9.94
C PRO A 82 8.83 27.07 11.36
N LEU A 83 9.77 27.01 12.31
CA LEU A 83 9.41 26.89 13.73
C LEU A 83 8.59 28.13 14.17
N PRO A 84 7.65 27.97 15.11
CA PRO A 84 7.01 29.09 15.76
C PRO A 84 8.04 30.03 16.39
N GLU A 85 7.73 31.32 16.41
CA GLU A 85 8.65 32.35 16.89
C GLU A 85 9.11 32.07 18.33
N GLY A 86 10.41 32.15 18.55
CA GLY A 86 11.04 31.90 19.85
C GLY A 86 11.14 30.44 20.27
N MET A 87 10.71 29.49 19.46
CA MET A 87 10.78 28.05 19.76
C MET A 87 11.94 27.36 19.06
N ARG A 88 12.44 26.31 19.67
CA ARG A 88 13.47 25.42 19.12
C ARG A 88 12.98 23.98 19.18
N ALA A 89 13.33 23.18 18.18
CA ALA A 89 12.93 21.77 18.13
C ALA A 89 13.45 20.96 19.33
N GLU A 90 14.64 21.32 19.84
CA GLU A 90 15.28 20.68 20.97
C GLU A 90 14.57 20.95 22.30
N ASP A 91 13.69 21.95 22.35
CA ASP A 91 12.92 22.30 23.55
C ASP A 91 11.71 21.40 23.77
N TYR A 92 11.37 20.58 22.77
CA TYR A 92 10.27 19.63 22.90
C TYR A 92 10.54 18.57 23.94
N ARG A 93 9.54 18.28 24.76
CA ARG A 93 9.58 17.24 25.80
C ARG A 93 8.53 16.19 25.49
N PRO A 94 8.94 14.96 25.12
CA PRO A 94 8.01 13.86 24.89
C PRO A 94 7.21 13.55 26.16
N VAL A 95 5.94 13.19 25.97
CA VAL A 95 5.10 12.71 27.08
C VAL A 95 5.55 11.32 27.49
N ALA A 96 5.82 11.13 28.77
CA ALA A 96 6.16 9.83 29.33
C ALA A 96 4.88 9.01 29.59
N VAL A 97 4.81 7.82 29.04
CA VAL A 97 3.74 6.85 29.27
C VAL A 97 4.28 5.67 30.07
N GLU A 98 3.55 5.27 31.09
CA GLU A 98 3.89 4.07 31.86
C GLU A 98 3.30 2.85 31.16
N THR A 99 4.15 1.89 30.83
CA THR A 99 3.76 0.63 30.24
C THR A 99 4.64 -0.50 30.76
N HIS A 100 4.01 -1.61 31.19
CA HIS A 100 4.70 -2.79 31.73
C HIS A 100 5.74 -2.44 32.82
N GLY A 101 5.40 -1.50 33.71
CA GLY A 101 6.27 -1.07 34.83
C GLY A 101 7.48 -0.22 34.40
N LYS A 102 7.48 0.32 33.17
CA LYS A 102 8.51 1.22 32.66
C LYS A 102 7.89 2.53 32.18
N LYS A 103 8.56 3.64 32.47
CA LYS A 103 8.24 4.93 31.88
C LYS A 103 8.98 5.09 30.58
N ILE A 104 8.23 5.21 29.47
CA ILE A 104 8.77 5.37 28.13
C ILE A 104 8.30 6.72 27.60
N ALA A 105 9.23 7.55 27.14
CA ALA A 105 8.92 8.80 26.47
C ALA A 105 8.48 8.50 25.03
N TYR A 106 7.20 8.77 24.73
CA TYR A 106 6.69 8.72 23.36
C TYR A 106 6.62 10.14 22.79
N GLU A 107 6.81 10.25 21.48
CA GLU A 107 6.55 11.47 20.72
C GLU A 107 5.05 11.65 20.49
N LEU A 108 4.31 11.75 21.56
CA LEU A 108 2.89 12.07 21.56
C LEU A 108 2.70 13.58 21.66
N ARG A 109 1.53 14.06 21.25
CA ARG A 109 1.17 15.47 21.46
C ARG A 109 1.31 15.82 22.95
N ASN A 110 2.18 16.78 23.24
CA ASN A 110 2.36 17.29 24.58
C ASN A 110 1.38 18.45 24.82
N PRO A 111 0.40 18.34 25.73
CA PRO A 111 -0.57 19.41 26.02
C PRO A 111 0.08 20.66 26.64
N ASP A 112 1.24 20.53 27.26
CA ASP A 112 2.00 21.65 27.82
C ASP A 112 2.82 22.41 26.77
N GLN A 113 2.98 21.83 25.58
CA GLN A 113 3.72 22.38 24.44
C GLN A 113 2.90 22.23 23.15
N PRO A 114 1.68 22.78 23.04
CA PRO A 114 0.77 22.47 21.95
C PRO A 114 1.30 22.93 20.58
N GLU A 115 1.88 24.12 20.49
CA GLU A 115 2.40 24.69 19.23
C GLU A 115 3.58 23.89 18.68
N LEU A 116 4.52 23.52 19.56
CA LEU A 116 5.68 22.74 19.17
C LEU A 116 5.30 21.29 18.82
N SER A 117 4.34 20.71 19.55
CA SER A 117 3.76 19.40 19.23
C SER A 117 3.09 19.39 17.88
N GLU A 118 2.35 20.44 17.55
CA GLU A 118 1.68 20.58 16.27
C GLU A 118 2.70 20.74 15.12
N TRP A 119 3.73 21.58 15.34
CA TRP A 119 4.82 21.73 14.39
C TRP A 119 5.52 20.40 14.11
N LEU A 120 5.89 19.62 15.14
CA LEU A 120 6.52 18.31 15.00
C LEU A 120 5.61 17.32 14.26
N THR A 121 4.29 17.36 14.53
CA THR A 121 3.33 16.47 13.85
C THR A 121 3.18 16.80 12.36
N LYS A 122 3.32 18.07 11.99
CA LYS A 122 3.19 18.54 10.61
C LYS A 122 4.48 18.45 9.80
N ASN A 123 5.63 18.23 10.43
CA ASN A 123 6.93 18.27 9.75
C ASN A 123 7.70 16.93 9.85
N PRO A 124 8.42 16.54 8.80
CA PRO A 124 8.36 17.11 7.46
C PRO A 124 7.02 16.82 6.79
N HIS A 125 6.56 17.76 5.95
CA HIS A 125 5.34 17.63 5.19
C HIS A 125 5.64 17.19 3.75
N ARG A 126 4.82 16.28 3.20
CA ARG A 126 4.91 15.84 1.79
C ARG A 126 3.93 16.64 0.94
N TYR A 127 4.39 17.13 -0.20
CA TYR A 127 3.50 17.69 -1.22
C TYR A 127 2.76 16.59 -1.96
N ASN A 128 1.48 16.79 -2.20
CA ASN A 128 0.75 16.01 -3.18
C ASN A 128 1.18 16.48 -4.58
N LEU A 129 1.67 15.56 -5.41
CA LEU A 129 2.25 15.85 -6.72
C LEU A 129 1.20 16.04 -7.82
N GLY A 130 -0.06 15.81 -7.51
CA GLY A 130 -1.17 15.96 -8.42
C GLY A 130 -2.17 14.83 -8.32
N ARG A 131 -3.24 14.94 -9.04
CA ARG A 131 -4.37 14.03 -9.09
C ARG A 131 -4.61 13.56 -10.52
N ILE A 132 -4.78 12.24 -10.68
CA ILE A 132 -5.17 11.62 -11.94
C ILE A 132 -6.48 10.88 -11.70
N GLY A 133 -7.50 11.18 -12.47
CA GLY A 133 -8.81 10.55 -12.34
C GLY A 133 -9.57 10.46 -13.65
N PHE A 134 -10.73 9.82 -13.58
CA PHE A 134 -11.67 9.78 -14.69
C PHE A 134 -12.73 10.86 -14.53
N ARG A 135 -13.06 11.52 -15.61
CA ARG A 135 -14.34 12.19 -15.74
C ARG A 135 -15.32 11.19 -16.34
N LEU A 136 -16.29 10.78 -15.56
CA LEU A 136 -17.30 9.79 -15.92
C LEU A 136 -18.66 10.48 -16.05
N LEU A 137 -19.34 10.28 -17.20
CA LEU A 137 -20.65 10.86 -17.46
C LEU A 137 -21.71 9.76 -17.52
N ARG A 138 -22.85 10.01 -16.89
CA ARG A 138 -24.06 9.19 -17.02
C ARG A 138 -24.68 9.39 -18.41
N GLU A 139 -25.66 8.54 -18.75
CA GLU A 139 -26.41 8.65 -20.02
C GLU A 139 -27.07 10.02 -20.22
N ASP A 140 -27.42 10.71 -19.14
CA ASP A 140 -28.00 12.06 -19.15
C ASP A 140 -26.99 13.21 -19.28
N GLY A 141 -25.69 12.86 -19.43
CA GLY A 141 -24.59 13.80 -19.56
C GLY A 141 -24.13 14.41 -18.22
N THR A 142 -24.70 14.05 -17.10
CA THR A 142 -24.27 14.53 -15.78
C THR A 142 -23.10 13.69 -15.24
N GLU A 143 -22.30 14.26 -14.35
CA GLU A 143 -21.18 13.55 -13.76
C GLU A 143 -21.65 12.40 -12.84
N ALA A 144 -21.02 11.24 -13.01
CA ALA A 144 -21.29 10.08 -12.20
C ALA A 144 -20.63 10.22 -10.81
N ARG A 145 -21.25 9.61 -9.81
CA ARG A 145 -20.73 9.43 -8.46
C ARG A 145 -20.37 7.96 -8.25
N GLU A 146 -19.62 7.64 -7.23
CA GLU A 146 -19.24 6.24 -6.94
C GLU A 146 -20.48 5.31 -6.81
N ILE A 147 -21.58 5.81 -6.25
CA ILE A 147 -22.83 5.05 -6.09
C ILE A 147 -23.52 4.71 -7.43
N ASP A 148 -23.16 5.41 -8.50
CA ASP A 148 -23.72 5.16 -9.85
C ASP A 148 -22.97 4.02 -10.56
N LEU A 149 -21.89 3.50 -9.96
CA LEU A 149 -21.12 2.37 -10.48
C LEU A 149 -21.79 1.03 -10.13
N GLY A 150 -22.03 0.22 -11.13
CA GLY A 150 -22.48 -1.18 -10.96
C GLY A 150 -21.30 -2.14 -10.85
N ASN A 151 -21.49 -3.24 -10.13
CA ASN A 151 -20.56 -4.37 -10.07
C ASN A 151 -19.10 -3.98 -9.77
N ALA A 152 -18.89 -2.89 -9.01
CA ALA A 152 -17.58 -2.38 -8.68
C ALA A 152 -16.77 -3.39 -7.85
N ARG A 153 -15.57 -3.67 -8.29
CA ARG A 153 -14.61 -4.57 -7.60
C ARG A 153 -13.19 -4.12 -7.88
N GLN A 154 -12.39 -4.12 -6.83
CA GLN A 154 -10.96 -3.87 -6.92
C GLN A 154 -10.21 -5.00 -6.23
N GLU A 155 -9.13 -5.45 -6.86
CA GLU A 155 -8.26 -6.50 -6.35
C GLU A 155 -6.80 -6.05 -6.44
N ILE A 156 -6.05 -6.25 -5.36
CA ILE A 156 -4.62 -5.99 -5.30
C ILE A 156 -3.89 -7.33 -5.38
N ASP A 157 -3.12 -7.52 -6.45
CA ASP A 157 -2.17 -8.63 -6.53
C ASP A 157 -0.87 -8.22 -5.83
N LEU A 158 -0.72 -8.68 -4.61
CA LEU A 158 0.45 -8.37 -3.78
C LEU A 158 1.76 -8.99 -4.29
N TRP A 159 1.68 -9.99 -5.20
CA TRP A 159 2.86 -10.62 -5.79
C TRP A 159 3.43 -9.79 -6.94
N THR A 160 2.56 -9.29 -7.80
CA THR A 160 2.95 -8.50 -8.98
C THR A 160 2.92 -7.01 -8.73
N GLY A 161 2.27 -6.54 -7.66
CA GLY A 161 2.08 -5.12 -7.37
C GLY A 161 1.07 -4.44 -8.30
N VAL A 162 0.22 -5.21 -8.99
CA VAL A 162 -0.80 -4.67 -9.90
C VAL A 162 -2.13 -4.56 -9.16
N VAL A 163 -2.81 -3.42 -9.33
CA VAL A 163 -4.19 -3.24 -8.90
C VAL A 163 -5.12 -3.38 -10.11
N TYR A 164 -6.09 -4.27 -9.98
CA TYR A 164 -7.14 -4.51 -10.96
C TYR A 164 -8.44 -3.91 -10.44
N SER A 165 -9.01 -2.96 -11.17
CA SER A 165 -10.32 -2.37 -10.90
C SER A 165 -11.27 -2.69 -12.03
N ARG A 166 -12.50 -3.04 -11.68
CA ARG A 166 -13.58 -3.31 -12.61
C ARG A 166 -14.87 -2.70 -12.08
N PHE A 167 -15.61 -2.04 -12.95
CA PHE A 167 -16.93 -1.49 -12.63
C PHE A 167 -17.77 -1.35 -13.91
N GLU A 168 -19.04 -1.08 -13.75
CA GLU A 168 -19.97 -0.80 -14.83
C GLU A 168 -20.53 0.62 -14.68
N LEU A 169 -20.63 1.33 -15.79
CA LEU A 169 -21.36 2.59 -15.90
C LEU A 169 -22.12 2.60 -17.22
N ASN A 170 -23.39 3.07 -17.22
CA ASN A 170 -24.25 3.05 -18.41
C ASN A 170 -24.34 1.64 -19.03
N ARG A 171 -24.35 0.59 -18.22
CA ARG A 171 -24.35 -0.84 -18.64
C ARG A 171 -23.11 -1.27 -19.44
N LYS A 172 -22.05 -0.48 -19.42
CA LYS A 172 -20.77 -0.76 -20.08
C LYS A 172 -19.69 -1.05 -19.04
N GLU A 173 -18.95 -2.11 -19.27
CA GLU A 173 -17.87 -2.51 -18.37
C GLU A 173 -16.63 -1.61 -18.58
N VAL A 174 -15.97 -1.30 -17.47
CA VAL A 174 -14.68 -0.64 -17.42
C VAL A 174 -13.71 -1.53 -16.67
N LYS A 175 -12.56 -1.79 -17.28
CA LYS A 175 -11.42 -2.50 -16.65
C LYS A 175 -10.23 -1.58 -16.61
N VAL A 176 -9.63 -1.48 -15.44
CA VAL A 176 -8.45 -0.65 -15.20
C VAL A 176 -7.39 -1.50 -14.53
N ARG A 177 -6.15 -1.40 -15.00
CA ARG A 177 -4.96 -1.96 -14.35
C ARG A 177 -4.02 -0.83 -14.03
N THR A 178 -3.63 -0.73 -12.77
CA THR A 178 -2.71 0.30 -12.29
C THR A 178 -1.50 -0.34 -11.65
N VAL A 179 -0.31 0.13 -12.02
CA VAL A 179 0.97 -0.39 -11.53
C VAL A 179 1.95 0.76 -11.35
N CYS A 180 2.86 0.63 -10.38
CA CYS A 180 3.99 1.54 -10.23
C CYS A 180 5.24 0.96 -10.90
N HIS A 181 6.03 1.83 -11.54
CA HIS A 181 7.34 1.44 -12.05
C HIS A 181 8.29 1.13 -10.88
N PRO A 182 9.10 0.05 -10.94
CA PRO A 182 9.94 -0.34 -9.81
C PRO A 182 11.01 0.68 -9.41
N ASP A 183 11.52 1.46 -10.36
CA ASP A 183 12.68 2.36 -10.15
C ASP A 183 12.40 3.83 -10.46
N LYS A 184 11.19 4.18 -10.91
CA LYS A 184 10.84 5.56 -11.31
C LYS A 184 9.56 6.01 -10.64
N ASP A 185 9.43 7.29 -10.38
CA ASP A 185 8.22 7.94 -9.92
C ASP A 185 7.18 8.01 -11.06
N MET A 186 6.65 6.85 -11.39
CA MET A 186 5.78 6.69 -12.54
C MET A 186 4.74 5.60 -12.30
N ILE A 187 3.50 5.86 -12.66
CA ILE A 187 2.44 4.86 -12.76
C ILE A 187 2.19 4.50 -14.22
N GLY A 188 1.89 3.23 -14.45
CA GLY A 188 1.36 2.72 -15.71
C GLY A 188 -0.12 2.38 -15.53
N VAL A 189 -0.97 2.82 -16.45
CA VAL A 189 -2.41 2.55 -16.40
C VAL A 189 -2.88 2.01 -17.73
N SER A 190 -3.57 0.87 -17.71
CA SER A 190 -4.26 0.30 -18.88
C SER A 190 -5.76 0.36 -18.64
N ILE A 191 -6.50 0.84 -19.63
CA ILE A 191 -7.94 1.05 -19.56
C ILE A 191 -8.60 0.36 -20.74
N GLU A 192 -9.62 -0.44 -20.46
CA GLU A 192 -10.46 -1.10 -21.47
C GLU A 192 -11.93 -0.74 -21.20
N SER A 193 -12.56 0.01 -22.08
CA SER A 193 -13.99 0.34 -22.04
C SER A 193 -14.50 0.95 -23.34
N GLU A 194 -15.74 0.65 -23.68
CA GLU A 194 -16.47 1.33 -24.76
C GLU A 194 -16.82 2.79 -24.44
N LEU A 195 -16.87 3.16 -23.15
CA LEU A 195 -17.18 4.53 -22.71
C LEU A 195 -16.15 5.57 -23.22
N LEU A 196 -14.94 5.15 -23.56
CA LEU A 196 -13.91 6.00 -24.16
C LEU A 196 -14.33 6.44 -25.58
N ASN A 197 -14.97 5.57 -26.34
CA ASN A 197 -15.40 5.85 -27.71
C ASN A 197 -16.63 6.75 -27.76
N ASP A 198 -17.49 6.66 -26.73
CA ASP A 198 -18.75 7.42 -26.67
C ASP A 198 -18.57 8.83 -26.07
N GLY A 199 -17.36 9.17 -25.62
CA GLY A 199 -17.10 10.45 -24.93
C GLY A 199 -17.64 10.52 -23.49
N ASN A 200 -18.17 9.43 -22.94
CA ASN A 200 -18.70 9.35 -21.58
C ASN A 200 -17.60 9.09 -20.53
N MET A 201 -16.38 8.85 -20.97
CA MET A 201 -15.20 8.68 -20.13
C MET A 201 -14.01 9.44 -20.69
N SER A 202 -13.37 10.23 -19.86
CA SER A 202 -12.10 10.89 -20.17
C SER A 202 -11.19 10.90 -18.95
N ILE A 203 -9.91 11.17 -19.15
CA ILE A 203 -8.91 11.27 -18.07
C ILE A 203 -8.67 12.76 -17.80
N TYR A 204 -8.56 13.12 -16.53
CA TYR A 204 -8.12 14.45 -16.12
C TYR A 204 -6.84 14.37 -15.28
N LEU A 205 -6.08 15.44 -15.32
CA LEU A 205 -4.93 15.75 -14.48
C LEU A 205 -5.21 17.07 -13.77
N ASP A 206 -5.01 17.11 -12.44
CA ASP A 206 -5.25 18.28 -11.59
C ASP A 206 -4.08 18.46 -10.60
#